data_8db6bc9b7ee8b95f3eaa9f75302a5e40
#
_entry.id   8db6bc9b7ee8b95f3eaa9f75302a5e40
#
_cell.length_a   1.000
_cell.length_b   1.000
_cell.length_c   1.000
_cell.angle_alpha   90.00
_cell.angle_beta   90.00
_cell.angle_gamma   90.00
#
_symmetry.space_group_name_H-M   'P 1'
#
loop_
_entity.id
_entity.type
_entity.pdbx_description
1 polymer ?
#
loop_
_entity_poly.entity_id
_entity_poly.type
_entity_poly.pdbx_seq_one_letter_code
_entity_poly.pdbx_strand_id
1 'polypeptide(L)'
;RSTLFPYTTLFRSGSAAELAEKLRRLPLGYFARRDPGDLVNMIMGDFLLLETAISHQVPQMVGGLVLPFIAFVGLCFWNPLMAVAMFVSLPAAVLVLALSTRLQNWLSQKHMRVKIDAGNRIQEYMNGIRVIKAYNLTGDRFARLESAFRSFMKESIRLEAAMGPFVMLAISLIRLGLTLMIVLGVHLMIGGTLDPVTFVGC
;
A
#
# COMPACT_ATOMS: atom_id res chain seq x y z
N ARG A 1 -10.00 -23.99 -0.99
CA ARG A 1 -11.44 -23.79 -1.26
C ARG A 1 -11.75 -22.30 -1.27
N SER A 2 -11.45 -21.61 -2.36
CA SER A 2 -11.97 -20.26 -2.62
C SER A 2 -12.14 -20.10 -4.12
N THR A 3 -13.27 -20.62 -4.61
CA THR A 3 -13.74 -20.52 -6.00
C THR A 3 -14.52 -19.23 -6.26
N LEU A 4 -14.26 -18.16 -5.48
CA LEU A 4 -15.07 -16.94 -5.54
C LEU A 4 -14.59 -15.91 -6.58
N PHE A 5 -13.42 -16.08 -7.19
CA PHE A 5 -12.95 -15.17 -8.25
C PHE A 5 -12.26 -15.94 -9.38
N PRO A 6 -13.01 -16.54 -10.31
CA PRO A 6 -12.43 -17.23 -11.46
C PRO A 6 -11.63 -16.31 -12.38
N TYR A 7 -11.92 -15.00 -12.35
CA TYR A 7 -11.23 -14.01 -13.21
C TYR A 7 -9.76 -13.76 -12.81
N THR A 8 -9.41 -13.88 -11.53
CA THR A 8 -8.02 -13.68 -11.07
C THR A 8 -7.11 -14.82 -11.50
N THR A 9 -7.61 -16.05 -11.51
CA THR A 9 -6.85 -17.24 -11.95
C THR A 9 -6.67 -17.25 -13.47
N LEU A 10 -7.68 -16.84 -14.24
CA LEU A 10 -7.61 -16.72 -15.70
C LEU A 10 -6.65 -15.59 -16.13
N PHE A 11 -6.68 -14.45 -15.45
CA PHE A 11 -5.76 -13.36 -15.71
C PHE A 11 -4.32 -13.74 -15.37
N ARG A 12 -4.12 -14.42 -14.25
CA ARG A 12 -2.81 -14.92 -13.79
C ARG A 12 -2.21 -15.92 -14.76
N SER A 13 -2.98 -16.90 -15.21
CA SER A 13 -2.52 -17.91 -16.18
C SER A 13 -2.27 -17.31 -17.56
N GLY A 14 -3.12 -16.39 -18.01
CA GLY A 14 -3.00 -15.71 -19.32
C GLY A 14 -1.77 -14.82 -19.40
N SER A 15 -1.55 -13.96 -18.40
CA SER A 15 -0.40 -13.04 -18.40
C SER A 15 0.93 -13.74 -18.18
N ALA A 16 0.98 -14.80 -17.36
CA ALA A 16 2.19 -15.62 -17.20
C ALA A 16 2.54 -16.39 -18.49
N ALA A 17 1.54 -16.92 -19.19
CA ALA A 17 1.74 -17.60 -20.47
C ALA A 17 2.20 -16.62 -21.56
N GLU A 18 1.65 -15.41 -21.61
CA GLU A 18 2.07 -14.38 -22.55
C GLU A 18 3.51 -13.90 -22.27
N LEU A 19 3.89 -13.75 -21.01
CA LEU A 19 5.26 -13.44 -20.61
C LEU A 19 6.23 -14.54 -21.01
N ALA A 20 5.88 -15.80 -20.77
CA ALA A 20 6.68 -16.96 -21.18
C ALA A 20 6.85 -17.02 -22.70
N GLU A 21 5.78 -16.74 -23.46
CA GLU A 21 5.86 -16.70 -24.92
C GLU A 21 6.71 -15.54 -25.43
N LYS A 22 6.65 -14.36 -24.81
CA LYS A 22 7.55 -13.23 -25.12
C LYS A 22 9.01 -13.58 -24.83
N LEU A 23 9.28 -14.23 -23.70
CA LEU A 23 10.63 -14.68 -23.35
C LEU A 23 11.17 -15.69 -24.36
N ARG A 24 10.33 -16.64 -24.84
CA ARG A 24 10.69 -17.62 -25.85
C ARG A 24 11.11 -16.98 -27.19
N ARG A 25 10.55 -15.81 -27.51
CA ARG A 25 10.87 -15.07 -28.75
C ARG A 25 12.12 -14.21 -28.66
N LEU A 26 12.72 -14.05 -27.48
CA LEU A 26 13.95 -13.27 -27.32
C LEU A 26 15.16 -14.01 -27.90
N PRO A 27 16.07 -13.29 -28.59
CA PRO A 27 17.28 -13.90 -29.14
C PRO A 27 18.21 -14.40 -28.03
N LEU A 28 18.89 -15.54 -28.25
CA LEU A 28 19.84 -16.15 -27.32
C LEU A 28 20.90 -15.17 -26.79
N GLY A 29 21.33 -14.20 -27.62
CA GLY A 29 22.27 -13.16 -27.22
C GLY A 29 21.77 -12.24 -26.09
N TYR A 30 20.47 -12.15 -25.87
CA TYR A 30 19.89 -11.41 -24.73
C TYR A 30 20.17 -12.12 -23.42
N PHE A 31 20.03 -13.45 -23.39
CA PHE A 31 20.29 -14.30 -22.22
C PHE A 31 21.77 -14.41 -21.90
N ALA A 32 22.63 -14.36 -22.90
CA ALA A 32 24.09 -14.44 -22.72
C ALA A 32 24.71 -13.18 -22.10
N ARG A 33 24.01 -12.03 -22.19
CA ARG A 33 24.49 -10.73 -21.66
C ARG A 33 23.96 -10.37 -20.28
N ARG A 34 23.04 -11.14 -19.73
CA ARG A 34 22.40 -10.89 -18.42
C ARG A 34 22.61 -12.07 -17.49
N ASP A 35 22.77 -11.77 -16.20
CA ASP A 35 22.80 -12.81 -15.17
C ASP A 35 21.43 -13.52 -15.14
N PRO A 36 21.39 -14.87 -15.24
CA PRO A 36 20.14 -15.63 -15.12
C PRO A 36 19.39 -15.34 -13.81
N GLY A 37 20.11 -15.04 -12.72
CA GLY A 37 19.53 -14.66 -11.43
C GLY A 37 18.75 -13.34 -11.48
N ASP A 38 19.28 -12.34 -12.19
CA ASP A 38 18.60 -11.06 -12.40
C ASP A 38 17.32 -11.23 -13.22
N LEU A 39 17.35 -12.10 -14.24
CA LEU A 39 16.18 -12.39 -15.05
C LEU A 39 15.06 -13.07 -14.23
N VAL A 40 15.42 -14.04 -13.41
CA VAL A 40 14.48 -14.74 -12.53
C VAL A 40 13.89 -13.77 -11.50
N ASN A 41 14.71 -12.93 -10.89
CA ASN A 41 14.23 -11.91 -9.93
C ASN A 41 13.29 -10.89 -10.58
N MET A 42 13.61 -10.41 -11.80
CA MET A 42 12.74 -9.49 -12.54
C MET A 42 11.41 -10.15 -12.89
N ILE A 43 11.43 -11.39 -13.37
CA ILE A 43 10.21 -12.11 -13.77
C ILE A 43 9.36 -12.47 -12.55
N MET A 44 9.97 -13.02 -11.50
CA MET A 44 9.24 -13.46 -10.31
C MET A 44 8.86 -12.30 -9.37
N GLY A 45 9.78 -11.35 -9.15
CA GLY A 45 9.57 -10.24 -8.24
C GLY A 45 8.65 -9.16 -8.82
N ASP A 46 8.96 -8.65 -9.99
CA ASP A 46 8.20 -7.56 -10.61
C ASP A 46 6.82 -8.03 -11.08
N PHE A 47 6.73 -9.28 -11.57
CA PHE A 47 5.45 -9.87 -11.95
C PHE A 47 4.53 -10.08 -10.75
N LEU A 48 5.06 -10.55 -9.62
CA LEU A 48 4.30 -10.71 -8.38
C LEU A 48 3.80 -9.37 -7.84
N LEU A 49 4.62 -8.32 -7.93
CA LEU A 49 4.21 -6.96 -7.56
C LEU A 49 3.09 -6.43 -8.46
N LEU A 50 3.21 -6.65 -9.76
CA LEU A 50 2.18 -6.26 -10.75
C LEU A 50 0.88 -7.03 -10.52
N GLU A 51 0.96 -8.34 -10.29
CA GLU A 51 -0.19 -9.19 -9.97
C GLU A 51 -0.89 -8.70 -8.69
N THR A 52 -0.13 -8.42 -7.64
CA THR A 52 -0.67 -7.89 -6.37
C THR A 52 -1.33 -6.53 -6.57
N ALA A 53 -0.71 -5.65 -7.35
CA ALA A 53 -1.27 -4.33 -7.65
C ALA A 53 -2.61 -4.46 -8.39
N ILE A 54 -2.68 -5.25 -9.43
CA ILE A 54 -3.89 -5.39 -10.25
C ILE A 54 -4.98 -6.17 -9.51
N SER A 55 -4.62 -7.26 -8.80
CA SER A 55 -5.59 -8.14 -8.17
C SER A 55 -6.15 -7.62 -6.85
N HIS A 56 -5.40 -6.82 -6.11
CA HIS A 56 -5.79 -6.32 -4.80
C HIS A 56 -5.92 -4.80 -4.72
N GLN A 57 -4.93 -4.06 -5.20
CA GLN A 57 -4.91 -2.61 -5.01
C GLN A 57 -5.90 -1.89 -5.91
N VAL A 58 -6.03 -2.31 -7.18
CA VAL A 58 -6.99 -1.68 -8.11
C VAL A 58 -8.44 -1.90 -7.68
N PRO A 59 -8.92 -3.14 -7.37
CA PRO A 59 -10.26 -3.34 -6.85
C PRO A 59 -10.52 -2.60 -5.53
N GLN A 60 -9.54 -2.58 -4.63
CA GLN A 60 -9.65 -1.87 -3.36
C GLN A 60 -9.76 -0.34 -3.56
N MET A 61 -9.00 0.21 -4.51
CA MET A 61 -9.08 1.63 -4.86
C MET A 61 -10.44 1.98 -5.48
N VAL A 62 -10.93 1.15 -6.41
CA VAL A 62 -12.25 1.33 -7.02
C VAL A 62 -13.35 1.23 -5.96
N GLY A 63 -13.32 0.20 -5.11
CA GLY A 63 -14.29 0.05 -4.01
C GLY A 63 -14.24 1.22 -3.03
N GLY A 64 -13.04 1.68 -2.68
CA GLY A 64 -12.82 2.83 -1.79
C GLY A 64 -13.33 4.16 -2.34
N LEU A 65 -13.50 4.29 -3.66
CA LEU A 65 -14.09 5.48 -4.30
C LEU A 65 -15.58 5.31 -4.56
N VAL A 66 -15.99 4.15 -5.07
CA VAL A 66 -17.36 3.89 -5.52
C VAL A 66 -18.33 3.78 -4.33
N LEU A 67 -17.94 3.05 -3.27
CA LEU A 67 -18.80 2.87 -2.10
C LEU A 67 -19.15 4.19 -1.40
N PRO A 68 -18.19 5.06 -1.06
CA PRO A 68 -18.52 6.36 -0.48
C PRO A 68 -19.34 7.25 -1.42
N PHE A 69 -19.09 7.16 -2.73
CA PHE A 69 -19.87 7.93 -3.71
C PHE A 69 -21.33 7.49 -3.76
N ILE A 70 -21.59 6.17 -3.78
CA ILE A 70 -22.94 5.63 -3.73
C ILE A 70 -23.63 6.01 -2.41
N ALA A 71 -22.90 5.89 -1.28
CA ALA A 71 -23.41 6.29 0.02
C ALA A 71 -23.78 7.78 0.07
N PHE A 72 -22.93 8.65 -0.49
CA PHE A 72 -23.21 10.08 -0.59
C PHE A 72 -24.48 10.38 -1.40
N VAL A 73 -24.60 9.79 -2.59
CA VAL A 73 -25.77 9.96 -3.45
C VAL A 73 -27.04 9.44 -2.75
N GLY A 74 -26.98 8.25 -2.14
CA GLY A 74 -28.11 7.69 -1.39
C GLY A 74 -28.55 8.58 -0.24
N LEU A 75 -27.60 9.08 0.55
CA LEU A 75 -27.87 10.01 1.65
C LEU A 75 -28.43 11.35 1.17
N CYS A 76 -27.96 11.87 0.04
CA CYS A 76 -28.50 13.11 -0.55
C CYS A 76 -29.98 12.99 -0.94
N PHE A 77 -30.42 11.81 -1.39
CA PHE A 77 -31.84 11.57 -1.69
C PHE A 77 -32.70 11.49 -0.44
N TRP A 78 -32.15 10.99 0.65
CA TRP A 78 -32.92 10.84 1.92
C TRP A 78 -32.86 12.09 2.77
N ASN A 79 -31.68 12.62 3.06
CA ASN A 79 -31.51 13.85 3.82
C ASN A 79 -30.18 14.53 3.45
N PRO A 80 -30.24 15.62 2.63
CA PRO A 80 -29.05 16.30 2.15
C PRO A 80 -28.19 16.93 3.27
N LEU A 81 -28.82 17.31 4.38
CA LEU A 81 -28.13 17.92 5.51
C LEU A 81 -27.22 16.91 6.22
N MET A 82 -27.67 15.66 6.38
CA MET A 82 -26.89 14.58 6.95
C MET A 82 -25.76 14.17 6.00
N ALA A 83 -26.01 14.12 4.68
CA ALA A 83 -24.99 13.86 3.70
C ALA A 83 -23.85 14.89 3.78
N VAL A 84 -24.17 16.18 3.85
CA VAL A 84 -23.15 17.22 4.00
C VAL A 84 -22.41 17.09 5.33
N ALA A 85 -23.08 16.83 6.44
CA ALA A 85 -22.46 16.68 7.75
C ALA A 85 -21.43 15.51 7.78
N MET A 86 -21.78 14.40 7.14
CA MET A 86 -20.87 13.24 7.04
C MET A 86 -19.65 13.52 6.18
N PHE A 87 -19.84 14.16 5.02
CA PHE A 87 -18.79 14.30 4.02
C PHE A 87 -17.98 15.61 4.14
N VAL A 88 -18.38 16.56 4.98
CA VAL A 88 -17.67 17.84 5.17
C VAL A 88 -16.24 17.65 5.69
N SER A 89 -15.97 16.57 6.42
CA SER A 89 -14.62 16.24 6.94
C SER A 89 -13.69 15.64 5.89
N LEU A 90 -14.22 15.14 4.78
CA LEU A 90 -13.47 14.42 3.76
C LEU A 90 -12.45 15.32 3.03
N PRO A 91 -12.80 16.55 2.60
CA PRO A 91 -11.83 17.48 2.01
C PRO A 91 -10.68 17.81 2.97
N ALA A 92 -10.96 17.97 4.27
CA ALA A 92 -9.92 18.22 5.28
C ALA A 92 -8.98 17.02 5.43
N ALA A 93 -9.50 15.80 5.45
CA ALA A 93 -8.69 14.58 5.49
C ALA A 93 -7.80 14.45 4.24
N VAL A 94 -8.36 14.70 3.05
CA VAL A 94 -7.60 14.69 1.78
C VAL A 94 -6.51 15.76 1.79
N LEU A 95 -6.78 16.96 2.29
CA LEU A 95 -5.80 18.03 2.40
C LEU A 95 -4.63 17.64 3.31
N VAL A 96 -4.90 17.03 4.46
CA VAL A 96 -3.87 16.53 5.39
C VAL A 96 -2.98 15.49 4.69
N LEU A 97 -3.56 14.53 3.97
CA LEU A 97 -2.81 13.53 3.22
C LEU A 97 -2.01 14.17 2.08
N ALA A 98 -2.58 15.11 1.34
CA ALA A 98 -1.88 15.82 0.27
C ALA A 98 -0.68 16.63 0.78
N LEU A 99 -0.81 17.30 1.93
CA LEU A 99 0.29 18.01 2.56
C LEU A 99 1.40 17.06 3.04
N SER A 100 1.05 15.85 3.45
CA SER A 100 2.03 14.84 3.90
C SER A 100 2.84 14.23 2.75
N THR A 101 2.37 14.30 1.49
CA THR A 101 3.01 13.62 0.35
C THR A 101 4.44 14.07 0.07
N ARG A 102 4.76 15.34 0.26
CA ARG A 102 6.14 15.84 0.06
C ARG A 102 7.11 15.22 1.06
N LEU A 103 6.71 15.19 2.33
CA LEU A 103 7.51 14.58 3.39
C LEU A 103 7.62 13.07 3.17
N GLN A 104 6.51 12.43 2.81
CA GLN A 104 6.45 11.00 2.50
C GLN A 104 7.40 10.63 1.36
N ASN A 105 7.38 11.36 0.25
CA ASN A 105 8.25 11.10 -0.90
C ASN A 105 9.73 11.21 -0.53
N TRP A 106 10.11 12.22 0.24
CA TRP A 106 11.49 12.40 0.66
C TRP A 106 11.96 11.28 1.62
N LEU A 107 11.16 10.95 2.63
CA LEU A 107 11.47 9.86 3.57
C LEU A 107 11.48 8.50 2.87
N SER A 108 10.53 8.25 1.99
CA SER A 108 10.41 6.99 1.25
C SER A 108 11.62 6.75 0.34
N GLN A 109 12.11 7.78 -0.35
CA GLN A 109 13.33 7.67 -1.15
C GLN A 109 14.55 7.33 -0.31
N LYS A 110 14.69 7.96 0.86
CA LYS A 110 15.78 7.67 1.79
C LYS A 110 15.70 6.25 2.32
N HIS A 111 14.52 5.83 2.75
CA HIS A 111 14.25 4.46 3.20
C HIS A 111 14.58 3.42 2.10
N MET A 112 14.17 3.69 0.85
CA MET A 112 14.46 2.80 -0.27
C MET A 112 15.96 2.63 -0.52
N ARG A 113 16.74 3.71 -0.46
CA ARG A 113 18.21 3.63 -0.61
C ARG A 113 18.84 2.75 0.46
N VAL A 114 18.45 2.93 1.72
CA VAL A 114 18.98 2.12 2.83
C VAL A 114 18.51 0.66 2.74
N LYS A 115 17.31 0.41 2.25
CA LYS A 115 16.79 -0.93 1.96
C LYS A 115 17.63 -1.64 0.89
N ILE A 116 17.95 -0.95 -0.20
CA ILE A 116 18.80 -1.51 -1.28
C ILE A 116 20.21 -1.78 -0.75
N ASP A 117 20.80 -0.87 0.02
CA ASP A 117 22.14 -1.09 0.61
C ASP A 117 22.14 -2.30 1.54
N ALA A 118 21.14 -2.46 2.40
CA ALA A 118 21.00 -3.64 3.25
C ALA A 118 20.87 -4.93 2.42
N GLY A 119 20.07 -4.91 1.35
CA GLY A 119 19.93 -6.03 0.42
C GLY A 119 21.25 -6.41 -0.25
N ASN A 120 22.01 -5.44 -0.74
CA ASN A 120 23.33 -5.65 -1.34
C ASN A 120 24.33 -6.24 -0.34
N ARG A 121 24.30 -5.79 0.94
CA ARG A 121 25.14 -6.36 2.01
C ARG A 121 24.79 -7.80 2.34
N ILE A 122 23.51 -8.14 2.35
CA ILE A 122 23.08 -9.55 2.48
C ILE A 122 23.66 -10.39 1.34
N GLN A 123 23.50 -9.93 0.10
CA GLN A 123 23.97 -10.66 -1.07
C GLN A 123 25.50 -10.81 -1.07
N GLU A 124 26.25 -9.76 -0.73
CA GLU A 124 27.70 -9.80 -0.54
C GLU A 124 28.11 -10.84 0.52
N TYR A 125 27.42 -10.82 1.68
CA TYR A 125 27.67 -11.75 2.77
C TYR A 125 27.38 -13.20 2.37
N MET A 126 26.24 -13.44 1.70
CA MET A 126 25.84 -14.78 1.24
C MET A 126 26.79 -15.34 0.18
N ASN A 127 27.19 -14.53 -0.77
CA ASN A 127 28.14 -14.94 -1.80
C ASN A 127 29.52 -15.23 -1.21
N GLY A 128 29.94 -14.48 -0.20
CA GLY A 128 31.23 -14.64 0.48
C GLY A 128 31.24 -15.65 1.63
N ILE A 129 30.08 -16.24 2.01
CA ILE A 129 29.96 -17.05 3.23
C ILE A 129 30.92 -18.22 3.32
N ARG A 130 31.22 -18.86 2.19
CA ARG A 130 32.18 -19.99 2.13
C ARG A 130 33.58 -19.52 2.51
N VAL A 131 34.03 -18.38 1.99
CA VAL A 131 35.33 -17.79 2.29
C VAL A 131 35.40 -17.32 3.74
N ILE A 132 34.33 -16.63 4.20
CA ILE A 132 34.23 -16.15 5.58
C ILE A 132 34.35 -17.29 6.58
N LYS A 133 33.67 -18.42 6.34
CA LYS A 133 33.74 -19.62 7.18
C LYS A 133 35.09 -20.29 7.10
N ALA A 134 35.67 -20.41 5.90
CA ALA A 134 36.97 -21.06 5.71
C ALA A 134 38.13 -20.34 6.43
N TYR A 135 38.08 -19.02 6.49
CA TYR A 135 39.13 -18.19 7.10
C TYR A 135 38.74 -17.62 8.48
N ASN A 136 37.61 -18.05 9.06
CA ASN A 136 37.11 -17.59 10.34
C ASN A 136 36.97 -16.04 10.49
N LEU A 137 36.66 -15.37 9.38
CA LEU A 137 36.51 -13.89 9.27
C LEU A 137 35.13 -13.40 9.70
N THR A 138 34.57 -13.98 10.73
CA THR A 138 33.16 -13.73 11.12
C THR A 138 32.92 -12.36 11.75
N GLY A 139 33.91 -11.74 12.38
CA GLY A 139 33.73 -10.51 13.17
C GLY A 139 33.40 -9.26 12.35
N ASP A 140 34.34 -8.80 11.54
CA ASP A 140 34.23 -7.48 10.87
C ASP A 140 33.18 -7.43 9.75
N ARG A 141 33.02 -8.53 9.02
CA ARG A 141 32.03 -8.59 7.93
C ARG A 141 30.61 -8.73 8.45
N PHE A 142 30.43 -9.42 9.58
CA PHE A 142 29.14 -9.46 10.27
C PHE A 142 28.75 -8.10 10.85
N ALA A 143 29.71 -7.36 11.40
CA ALA A 143 29.46 -6.00 11.91
C ALA A 143 28.98 -5.03 10.83
N ARG A 144 29.50 -5.14 9.59
CA ARG A 144 29.01 -4.34 8.46
C ARG A 144 27.56 -4.67 8.08
N LEU A 145 27.23 -5.97 8.04
CA LEU A 145 25.86 -6.41 7.78
C LEU A 145 24.92 -5.93 8.88
N GLU A 146 25.30 -6.10 10.15
CA GLU A 146 24.51 -5.62 11.29
C GLU A 146 24.30 -4.11 11.25
N SER A 147 25.32 -3.32 10.91
CA SER A 147 25.20 -1.87 10.80
C SER A 147 24.22 -1.44 9.68
N ALA A 148 24.21 -2.16 8.54
CA ALA A 148 23.27 -1.91 7.47
C ALA A 148 21.84 -2.23 7.89
N PHE A 149 21.60 -3.34 8.59
CA PHE A 149 20.29 -3.66 9.15
C PHE A 149 19.83 -2.67 10.22
N ARG A 150 20.70 -2.22 11.10
CA ARG A 150 20.37 -1.19 12.10
C ARG A 150 19.99 0.12 11.41
N SER A 151 20.69 0.50 10.36
CA SER A 151 20.38 1.69 9.57
C SER A 151 19.03 1.56 8.87
N PHE A 152 18.75 0.42 8.26
CA PHE A 152 17.46 0.12 7.64
C PHE A 152 16.32 0.16 8.66
N MET A 153 16.48 -0.50 9.80
CA MET A 153 15.48 -0.48 10.88
C MET A 153 15.23 0.95 11.39
N LYS A 154 16.28 1.74 11.60
CA LYS A 154 16.17 3.13 12.07
C LYS A 154 15.41 4.00 11.08
N GLU A 155 15.70 3.88 9.79
CA GLU A 155 14.99 4.65 8.77
C GLU A 155 13.55 4.14 8.56
N SER A 156 13.27 2.85 8.74
CA SER A 156 11.91 2.30 8.73
C SER A 156 11.07 2.88 9.87
N ILE A 157 11.59 2.84 11.10
CA ILE A 157 10.92 3.41 12.28
C ILE A 157 10.70 4.92 12.08
N ARG A 158 11.69 5.62 11.52
CA ARG A 158 11.59 7.05 11.25
C ARG A 158 10.51 7.37 10.22
N LEU A 159 10.40 6.56 9.17
CA LEU A 159 9.35 6.69 8.16
C LEU A 159 7.96 6.50 8.80
N GLU A 160 7.77 5.42 9.56
CA GLU A 160 6.50 5.12 10.22
C GLU A 160 6.14 6.17 11.27
N ALA A 161 7.10 6.58 12.11
CA ALA A 161 6.88 7.61 13.12
C ALA A 161 6.53 8.99 12.52
N ALA A 162 7.09 9.31 11.35
CA ALA A 162 6.77 10.55 10.66
C ALA A 162 5.43 10.49 9.92
N MET A 163 5.06 9.34 9.35
CA MET A 163 3.83 9.17 8.56
C MET A 163 2.62 8.81 9.41
N GLY A 164 2.83 8.03 10.48
CA GLY A 164 1.76 7.56 11.38
C GLY A 164 0.83 8.68 11.85
N PRO A 165 1.34 9.80 12.38
CA PRO A 165 0.49 10.90 12.84
C PRO A 165 -0.40 11.50 11.75
N PHE A 166 0.10 11.66 10.52
CA PHE A 166 -0.71 12.19 9.41
C PHE A 166 -1.84 11.23 9.02
N VAL A 167 -1.54 9.93 8.96
CA VAL A 167 -2.55 8.90 8.67
C VAL A 167 -3.59 8.84 9.79
N MET A 168 -3.15 8.85 11.06
CA MET A 168 -4.04 8.87 12.22
C MET A 168 -4.93 10.11 12.25
N LEU A 169 -4.37 11.29 11.92
CA LEU A 169 -5.13 12.53 11.83
C LEU A 169 -6.19 12.45 10.72
N ALA A 170 -5.82 11.96 9.53
CA ALA A 170 -6.76 11.80 8.43
C ALA A 170 -7.90 10.83 8.77
N ILE A 171 -7.60 9.68 9.39
CA ILE A 171 -8.61 8.72 9.85
C ILE A 171 -9.51 9.35 10.92
N SER A 172 -8.94 10.12 11.85
CA SER A 172 -9.70 10.80 12.90
C SER A 172 -10.65 11.85 12.32
N LEU A 173 -10.23 12.60 11.29
CA LEU A 173 -11.08 13.55 10.57
C LEU A 173 -12.24 12.86 9.87
N ILE A 174 -12.02 11.72 9.24
CA ILE A 174 -13.09 10.94 8.61
C ILE A 174 -14.10 10.44 9.66
N ARG A 175 -13.61 9.92 10.80
CA ARG A 175 -14.46 9.49 11.91
C ARG A 175 -15.26 10.65 12.53
N LEU A 176 -14.68 11.84 12.54
CA LEU A 176 -15.35 13.05 13.03
C LEU A 176 -16.56 13.40 12.15
N GLY A 177 -16.50 13.20 10.84
CA GLY A 177 -17.65 13.34 9.93
C GLY A 177 -18.81 12.43 10.32
N LEU A 178 -18.54 11.17 10.62
CA LEU A 178 -19.55 10.23 11.10
C LEU A 178 -20.17 10.69 12.44
N THR A 179 -19.32 11.15 13.36
CA THR A 179 -19.77 11.66 14.66
C THR A 179 -20.64 12.89 14.49
N LEU A 180 -20.27 13.83 13.62
CA LEU A 180 -21.08 15.01 13.30
C LEU A 180 -22.44 14.64 12.72
N MET A 181 -22.49 13.65 11.81
CA MET A 181 -23.74 13.14 11.26
C MET A 181 -24.67 12.61 12.37
N ILE A 182 -24.15 11.80 13.29
CA ILE A 182 -24.92 11.24 14.41
C ILE A 182 -25.44 12.35 15.32
N VAL A 183 -24.59 13.28 15.73
CA VAL A 183 -24.96 14.40 16.61
C VAL A 183 -26.06 15.29 15.95
N LEU A 184 -25.86 15.60 14.67
CA LEU A 184 -26.83 16.37 13.90
C LEU A 184 -28.16 15.62 13.77
N GLY A 185 -28.12 14.32 13.47
CA GLY A 185 -29.29 13.46 13.35
C GLY A 185 -30.11 13.40 14.64
N VAL A 186 -29.44 13.21 15.78
CA VAL A 186 -30.07 13.23 17.10
C VAL A 186 -30.69 14.60 17.39
N HIS A 187 -29.99 15.69 17.06
CA HIS A 187 -30.51 17.05 17.24
C HIS A 187 -31.77 17.32 16.41
N LEU A 188 -31.79 16.91 15.15
CA LEU A 188 -32.94 17.02 14.25
C LEU A 188 -34.11 16.15 14.70
N MET A 189 -33.85 14.99 15.30
CA MET A 189 -34.86 14.09 15.85
C MET A 189 -35.53 14.69 17.09
N ILE A 190 -34.74 15.30 17.99
CA ILE A 190 -35.25 16.00 19.16
C ILE A 190 -36.07 17.25 18.73
N GLY A 191 -35.67 17.93 17.66
CA GLY A 191 -36.39 19.06 17.07
C GLY A 191 -37.67 18.69 16.31
N GLY A 192 -38.01 17.39 16.21
CA GLY A 192 -39.24 16.89 15.56
C GLY A 192 -39.21 16.99 14.01
N THR A 193 -38.07 17.27 13.41
CA THR A 193 -37.90 17.43 11.95
C THR A 193 -37.50 16.15 11.26
N LEU A 194 -37.15 15.10 12.00
CA LEU A 194 -36.71 13.80 11.49
C LEU A 194 -37.40 12.66 12.23
N ASP A 195 -37.96 11.71 11.45
CA ASP A 195 -38.53 10.49 12.02
C ASP A 195 -37.43 9.53 12.44
N PRO A 196 -37.58 8.79 13.58
CA PRO A 196 -36.61 7.80 14.05
C PRO A 196 -36.28 6.71 13.01
N VAL A 197 -37.24 6.34 12.19
CA VAL A 197 -37.09 5.35 11.12
C VAL A 197 -36.12 5.84 10.04
N THR A 198 -36.25 7.11 9.67
CA THR A 198 -35.37 7.78 8.68
C THR A 198 -33.94 7.90 9.20
N PHE A 199 -33.77 8.17 10.49
CA PHE A 199 -32.45 8.26 11.12
C PHE A 199 -31.71 6.92 11.15
N VAL A 200 -32.40 5.80 11.45
CA VAL A 200 -31.80 4.47 11.47
C VAL A 200 -31.50 3.94 10.07
N GLY A 201 -32.23 4.43 9.05
CA GLY A 201 -32.01 4.05 7.65
C GLY A 201 -30.87 4.81 6.95
N CYS A 202 -30.30 5.86 7.56
CA CYS A 202 -29.14 6.62 7.10
C CYS A 202 -27.83 6.03 7.64
#